data_77a6b8aa9f33695a4d78cee1784c94bf
#
_entry.id   77a6b8aa9f33695a4d78cee1784c94bf
#
_cell.length_a   1.000
_cell.length_b   1.000
_cell.length_c   1.000
_cell.angle_alpha   90.00
_cell.angle_beta   90.00
_cell.angle_gamma   90.00
#
_symmetry.space_group_name_H-M   'P 1'
#
loop_
_entity.id
_entity.type
_entity.pdbx_description
1 polymer ?
#
loop_
_entity_poly.entity_id
_entity_poly.type
_entity_poly.pdbx_seq_one_letter_code
_entity_poly.pdbx_strand_id
1 'polypeptide(L)'
;MLCVYQLVPKDKFATFSSLVAVTIALATITGPIIGGALGHDKIWRWLFYLNLPPGAIVLLLALVSMPPHFAQKRSEPIFSAKSWKYVLWRLDLPGILLLLGGSLVLVTVLDETNSHFSWSSAKAIALIIVSAVLWSGFIVWEILASNEKYRTKPVFPRYFFSNWPLLGIFLTSFLVGVPYNSMIVYLPQRFQVLLGDSALMAGARLLGYSGVTAFSSTFAIIISTKLRVPFLPILIFGAMIGIAGTALLSTLPLSNEWPASGYGYEILAGCGMGIAYGISMFALPYMLDLKDVRECRSKINPP
;
A
#
# COMPACT_ATOMS: atom_id res chain seq x y z
N MET A 1 1.53 -11.46 -1.85
CA MET A 1 1.42 -11.53 -3.33
C MET A 1 2.61 -12.24 -3.98
N LEU A 2 3.86 -11.87 -3.76
CA LEU A 2 5.03 -12.51 -4.40
C LEU A 2 5.06 -14.04 -4.28
N CYS A 3 4.69 -14.61 -3.12
CA CYS A 3 4.62 -16.06 -2.93
C CYS A 3 3.62 -16.74 -3.87
N VAL A 4 2.46 -16.12 -4.10
CA VAL A 4 1.44 -16.65 -5.02
C VAL A 4 1.98 -16.71 -6.44
N TYR A 5 2.72 -15.68 -6.87
CA TYR A 5 3.35 -15.65 -8.20
C TYR A 5 4.44 -16.70 -8.40
N GLN A 6 5.06 -17.18 -7.32
CA GLN A 6 6.10 -18.21 -7.38
C GLN A 6 5.55 -19.63 -7.35
N LEU A 7 4.39 -19.83 -6.72
CA LEU A 7 3.77 -21.15 -6.50
C LEU A 7 2.77 -21.55 -7.57
N VAL A 8 2.12 -20.57 -8.19
CA VAL A 8 0.99 -20.82 -9.09
C VAL A 8 1.49 -20.96 -10.54
N PRO A 9 1.06 -22.01 -11.26
CA PRO A 9 1.29 -22.14 -12.69
C PRO A 9 0.70 -20.95 -13.47
N LYS A 10 1.35 -20.54 -14.54
CA LYS A 10 0.99 -19.34 -15.33
C LYS A 10 -0.45 -19.38 -15.86
N ASP A 11 -0.95 -20.53 -16.20
CA ASP A 11 -2.32 -20.78 -16.68
C ASP A 11 -3.41 -20.51 -15.62
N LYS A 12 -3.10 -20.69 -14.34
CA LYS A 12 -4.01 -20.44 -13.21
C LYS A 12 -3.81 -19.09 -12.52
N PHE A 13 -2.84 -18.31 -12.99
CA PHE A 13 -2.44 -17.06 -12.36
C PHE A 13 -3.60 -16.06 -12.23
N ALA A 14 -4.41 -15.88 -13.28
CA ALA A 14 -5.58 -15.00 -13.27
C ALA A 14 -6.59 -15.39 -12.19
N THR A 15 -6.83 -16.69 -11.99
CA THR A 15 -7.77 -17.20 -11.00
C THR A 15 -7.31 -16.93 -9.57
N PHE A 16 -6.02 -17.19 -9.28
CA PHE A 16 -5.48 -16.93 -7.95
C PHE A 16 -5.37 -15.44 -7.63
N SER A 17 -5.04 -14.62 -8.62
CA SER A 17 -5.03 -13.16 -8.46
C SER A 17 -6.43 -12.61 -8.17
N SER A 18 -7.46 -13.15 -8.83
CA SER A 18 -8.86 -12.78 -8.55
C SER A 18 -9.27 -13.19 -7.15
N LEU A 19 -8.86 -14.36 -6.66
CA LEU A 19 -9.14 -14.81 -5.29
C LEU A 19 -8.50 -13.88 -4.25
N VAL A 20 -7.25 -13.46 -4.47
CA VAL A 20 -6.57 -12.49 -3.60
C VAL A 20 -7.30 -11.14 -3.64
N ALA A 21 -7.73 -10.68 -4.81
CA ALA A 21 -8.49 -9.44 -4.94
C ALA A 21 -9.83 -9.49 -4.17
N VAL A 22 -10.56 -10.60 -4.26
CA VAL A 22 -11.80 -10.81 -3.49
C VAL A 22 -11.54 -10.79 -1.99
N THR A 23 -10.47 -11.42 -1.53
CA THR A 23 -10.10 -11.42 -0.10
C THR A 23 -9.79 -9.99 0.39
N ILE A 24 -9.06 -9.22 -0.39
CA ILE A 24 -8.77 -7.80 -0.08
C ILE A 24 -10.08 -7.00 -0.07
N ALA A 25 -10.98 -7.23 -1.04
CA ALA A 25 -12.27 -6.57 -1.11
C ALA A 25 -13.12 -6.84 0.15
N LEU A 26 -13.21 -8.10 0.58
CA LEU A 26 -13.91 -8.47 1.82
C LEU A 26 -13.30 -7.78 3.05
N ALA A 27 -11.99 -7.77 3.16
CA ALA A 27 -11.29 -7.10 4.25
C ALA A 27 -11.56 -5.58 4.26
N THR A 28 -11.59 -4.94 3.08
CA THR A 28 -11.86 -3.50 2.94
C THR A 28 -13.32 -3.15 3.33
N ILE A 29 -14.26 -4.05 3.09
CA ILE A 29 -15.67 -3.87 3.48
C ILE A 29 -15.85 -4.09 4.99
N THR A 30 -15.26 -5.15 5.54
CA THR A 30 -15.45 -5.52 6.95
C THR A 30 -14.65 -4.61 7.90
N GLY A 31 -13.51 -4.06 7.46
CA GLY A 31 -12.65 -3.21 8.27
C GLY A 31 -13.35 -2.02 8.93
N PRO A 32 -14.02 -1.14 8.18
CA PRO A 32 -14.73 0.01 8.73
C PRO A 32 -15.86 -0.37 9.69
N ILE A 33 -16.56 -1.46 9.44
CA ILE A 33 -17.64 -1.95 10.31
C ILE A 33 -17.07 -2.41 11.65
N ILE A 34 -16.05 -3.26 11.61
CA ILE A 34 -15.38 -3.77 12.82
C ILE A 34 -14.71 -2.62 13.57
N GLY A 35 -14.00 -1.75 12.85
CA GLY A 35 -13.36 -0.57 13.42
C GLY A 35 -14.34 0.36 14.08
N GLY A 36 -15.47 0.66 13.44
CA GLY A 36 -16.54 1.48 14.00
C GLY A 36 -17.24 0.84 15.20
N ALA A 37 -17.49 -0.47 15.15
CA ALA A 37 -18.12 -1.21 16.26
C ALA A 37 -17.23 -1.27 17.51
N LEU A 38 -15.92 -1.42 17.35
CA LEU A 38 -14.96 -1.50 18.45
C LEU A 38 -14.36 -0.15 18.84
N GLY A 39 -14.56 0.90 18.03
CA GLY A 39 -14.02 2.25 18.27
C GLY A 39 -14.65 3.01 19.43
N HIS A 40 -15.50 2.40 20.25
CA HIS A 40 -16.13 3.02 21.42
C HIS A 40 -15.13 3.21 22.56
N ASP A 41 -15.30 4.26 23.38
CA ASP A 41 -14.38 4.79 24.38
C ASP A 41 -13.76 3.78 25.37
N LYS A 42 -14.46 2.68 25.67
CA LYS A 42 -13.97 1.69 26.64
C LYS A 42 -13.36 0.42 25.99
N ILE A 43 -13.62 0.16 24.71
CA ILE A 43 -13.28 -1.10 24.06
C ILE A 43 -12.30 -0.95 22.88
N TRP A 44 -11.83 0.26 22.59
CA TRP A 44 -10.91 0.53 21.47
C TRP A 44 -9.63 -0.36 21.49
N ARG A 45 -9.19 -0.79 22.69
CA ARG A 45 -8.04 -1.70 22.81
C ARG A 45 -8.28 -3.07 22.16
N TRP A 46 -9.55 -3.49 22.03
CA TRP A 46 -9.92 -4.71 21.35
C TRP A 46 -9.60 -4.69 19.84
N LEU A 47 -9.51 -3.50 19.22
CA LEU A 47 -9.03 -3.38 17.86
C LEU A 47 -7.63 -3.99 17.67
N PHE A 48 -6.78 -3.87 18.69
CA PHE A 48 -5.44 -4.46 18.67
C PHE A 48 -5.47 -5.93 19.04
N TYR A 49 -6.23 -6.30 20.06
CA TYR A 49 -6.32 -7.70 20.48
C TYR A 49 -6.97 -8.58 19.42
N LEU A 50 -7.89 -8.05 18.63
CA LEU A 50 -8.53 -8.77 17.53
C LEU A 50 -7.52 -9.27 16.49
N ASN A 51 -6.38 -8.60 16.34
CA ASN A 51 -5.34 -9.01 15.38
C ASN A 51 -4.51 -10.22 15.89
N LEU A 52 -4.48 -10.49 17.20
CA LEU A 52 -3.67 -11.56 17.76
C LEU A 52 -4.14 -12.97 17.34
N PRO A 53 -5.43 -13.34 17.46
CA PRO A 53 -5.88 -14.68 17.08
C PRO A 53 -5.69 -14.95 15.57
N PRO A 54 -6.13 -14.09 14.63
CA PRO A 54 -5.88 -14.31 13.21
C PRO A 54 -4.38 -14.34 12.88
N GLY A 55 -3.58 -13.46 13.51
CA GLY A 55 -2.13 -13.45 13.34
C GLY A 55 -1.48 -14.76 13.78
N ALA A 56 -1.89 -15.32 14.93
CA ALA A 56 -1.42 -16.61 15.40
C ALA A 56 -1.83 -17.75 14.44
N ILE A 57 -3.07 -17.75 13.96
CA ILE A 57 -3.56 -18.73 12.98
C ILE A 57 -2.76 -18.65 11.68
N VAL A 58 -2.54 -17.45 11.15
CA VAL A 58 -1.74 -17.24 9.93
C VAL A 58 -0.30 -17.73 10.12
N LEU A 59 0.31 -17.44 11.28
CA LEU A 59 1.66 -17.91 11.60
C LEU A 59 1.72 -19.43 11.66
N LEU A 60 0.77 -20.08 12.32
CA LEU A 60 0.68 -21.55 12.41
C LEU A 60 0.47 -22.17 11.02
N LEU A 61 -0.46 -21.62 10.23
CA LEU A 61 -0.69 -22.07 8.86
C LEU A 61 0.56 -21.91 7.99
N ALA A 62 1.28 -20.79 8.12
CA ALA A 62 2.52 -20.58 7.40
C ALA A 62 3.60 -21.59 7.78
N LEU A 63 3.75 -21.88 9.08
CA LEU A 63 4.72 -22.87 9.58
C LEU A 63 4.41 -24.30 9.12
N VAL A 64 3.13 -24.67 9.06
CA VAL A 64 2.70 -26.02 8.63
C VAL A 64 2.68 -26.17 7.12
N SER A 65 2.25 -25.11 6.38
CA SER A 65 2.03 -25.20 4.93
C SER A 65 3.27 -24.88 4.11
N MET A 66 4.23 -24.09 4.65
CA MET A 66 5.43 -23.75 3.90
C MET A 66 6.45 -24.88 3.98
N PRO A 67 6.83 -25.49 2.86
CA PRO A 67 7.91 -26.48 2.85
C PRO A 67 9.21 -25.81 3.30
N PRO A 68 10.05 -26.52 4.08
CA PRO A 68 11.27 -25.95 4.67
C PRO A 68 12.28 -25.40 3.63
N HIS A 69 12.11 -25.77 2.36
CA HIS A 69 12.96 -25.30 1.26
C HIS A 69 12.27 -24.30 0.31
N PHE A 70 11.11 -23.76 0.69
CA PHE A 70 10.32 -22.89 -0.18
C PHE A 70 11.07 -21.64 -0.67
N ALA A 71 11.90 -21.05 0.18
CA ALA A 71 12.72 -19.88 -0.18
C ALA A 71 14.12 -20.23 -0.66
N GLN A 72 14.49 -21.52 -0.69
CA GLN A 72 15.86 -21.95 -0.88
C GLN A 72 16.02 -22.88 -2.09
N LYS A 73 16.54 -22.35 -3.18
CA LYS A 73 17.49 -23.06 -4.03
C LYS A 73 18.91 -23.07 -3.40
N ARG A 74 19.03 -23.01 -2.08
CA ARG A 74 20.29 -22.87 -1.37
C ARG A 74 20.50 -24.03 -0.42
N SER A 75 21.61 -24.72 -0.58
CA SER A 75 22.07 -25.87 0.19
C SER A 75 22.55 -25.58 1.62
N GLU A 76 22.24 -24.41 2.20
CA GLU A 76 22.71 -24.06 3.55
C GLU A 76 21.54 -23.76 4.51
N PRO A 77 21.54 -24.32 5.73
CA PRO A 77 20.49 -24.10 6.71
C PRO A 77 20.44 -22.63 7.17
N ILE A 78 19.22 -22.05 7.21
CA ILE A 78 18.96 -20.65 7.57
C ILE A 78 19.48 -20.34 9.00
N PHE A 79 19.49 -21.30 9.90
CA PHE A 79 19.85 -21.15 11.32
C PHE A 79 21.32 -21.37 11.65
N SER A 80 22.22 -21.44 10.67
CA SER A 80 23.65 -21.41 10.95
C SER A 80 24.06 -19.98 11.36
N ALA A 81 24.83 -19.82 12.43
CA ALA A 81 25.36 -18.52 12.89
C ALA A 81 26.15 -17.78 11.78
N LYS A 82 26.76 -18.53 10.84
CA LYS A 82 27.42 -18.03 9.65
C LYS A 82 26.42 -17.50 8.61
N SER A 83 25.22 -18.09 8.54
CA SER A 83 24.13 -17.69 7.67
C SER A 83 23.47 -16.39 8.16
N TRP A 84 23.33 -16.20 9.47
CA TRP A 84 22.72 -15.01 10.06
C TRP A 84 23.58 -13.75 9.84
N LYS A 85 24.88 -13.83 10.07
CA LYS A 85 25.82 -12.76 9.71
C LYS A 85 25.73 -12.40 8.22
N TYR A 86 25.67 -13.41 7.35
CA TYR A 86 25.56 -13.23 5.91
C TYR A 86 24.25 -12.56 5.50
N VAL A 87 23.13 -12.88 6.17
CA VAL A 87 21.82 -12.23 5.95
C VAL A 87 21.87 -10.78 6.38
N LEU A 88 22.41 -10.50 7.57
CA LEU A 88 22.55 -9.13 8.09
C LEU A 88 23.42 -8.25 7.19
N TRP A 89 24.52 -8.81 6.66
CA TRP A 89 25.41 -8.09 5.74
C TRP A 89 24.79 -7.84 4.35
N ARG A 90 23.75 -8.61 3.99
CA ARG A 90 22.97 -8.41 2.76
C ARG A 90 21.77 -7.48 2.93
N LEU A 91 21.30 -7.33 4.15
CA LEU A 91 20.26 -6.34 4.46
C LEU A 91 20.87 -4.94 4.39
N ASP A 92 20.18 -4.09 3.66
CA ASP A 92 20.55 -2.67 3.59
C ASP A 92 20.04 -1.94 4.84
N LEU A 93 20.67 -2.24 5.99
CA LEU A 93 20.31 -1.62 7.26
C LEU A 93 20.43 -0.09 7.23
N PRO A 94 21.49 0.52 6.67
CA PRO A 94 21.56 1.97 6.58
C PRO A 94 20.44 2.56 5.72
N GLY A 95 20.14 1.98 4.55
CA GLY A 95 19.04 2.43 3.70
C GLY A 95 17.68 2.31 4.41
N ILE A 96 17.42 1.19 5.09
CA ILE A 96 16.20 0.99 5.88
C ILE A 96 16.07 2.02 6.99
N LEU A 97 17.14 2.28 7.76
CA LEU A 97 17.11 3.25 8.87
C LEU A 97 16.93 4.68 8.36
N LEU A 98 17.58 5.07 7.27
CA LEU A 98 17.42 6.38 6.66
C LEU A 98 15.98 6.57 6.12
N LEU A 99 15.43 5.56 5.44
CA LEU A 99 14.07 5.60 4.92
C LEU A 99 13.04 5.68 6.05
N LEU A 100 13.15 4.82 7.06
CA LEU A 100 12.24 4.82 8.21
C LEU A 100 12.38 6.11 9.02
N GLY A 101 13.60 6.53 9.33
CA GLY A 101 13.85 7.76 10.08
C GLY A 101 13.32 9.00 9.35
N GLY A 102 13.62 9.14 8.06
CA GLY A 102 13.11 10.23 7.24
C GLY A 102 11.60 10.27 7.15
N SER A 103 10.98 9.11 6.98
CA SER A 103 9.51 8.97 6.91
C SER A 103 8.84 9.26 8.25
N LEU A 104 9.37 8.72 9.36
CA LEU A 104 8.82 8.97 10.70
C LEU A 104 8.89 10.44 11.06
N VAL A 105 10.03 11.12 10.84
CA VAL A 105 10.17 12.54 11.12
C VAL A 105 9.24 13.37 10.24
N LEU A 106 9.07 13.02 8.96
CA LEU A 106 8.15 13.70 8.06
C LEU A 106 6.69 13.57 8.54
N VAL A 107 6.26 12.35 8.86
CA VAL A 107 4.90 12.10 9.35
C VAL A 107 4.67 12.84 10.66
N THR A 108 5.62 12.79 11.60
CA THR A 108 5.51 13.51 12.89
C THR A 108 5.34 15.02 12.66
N VAL A 109 6.10 15.63 11.77
CA VAL A 109 5.96 17.07 11.51
C VAL A 109 4.62 17.42 10.90
N LEU A 110 4.12 16.58 9.98
CA LEU A 110 2.81 16.81 9.33
C LEU A 110 1.64 16.64 10.31
N ASP A 111 1.73 15.71 11.25
CA ASP A 111 0.69 15.39 12.22
C ASP A 111 0.66 16.41 13.39
N GLU A 112 1.83 16.76 13.91
CA GLU A 112 1.97 17.65 15.08
C GLU A 112 1.81 19.13 14.72
N THR A 113 2.03 19.50 13.45
CA THR A 113 1.90 20.90 13.02
C THR A 113 0.41 21.29 12.99
N ASN A 114 0.10 22.46 13.54
CA ASN A 114 -1.20 23.03 13.83
C ASN A 114 -1.91 22.47 15.08
N SER A 115 -1.52 21.30 15.59
CA SER A 115 -2.04 20.79 16.87
C SER A 115 -1.19 21.23 18.06
N HIS A 116 0.13 21.07 17.97
CA HIS A 116 1.07 21.38 19.05
C HIS A 116 2.03 22.53 18.76
N PHE A 117 2.33 22.81 17.50
CA PHE A 117 3.20 23.92 17.09
C PHE A 117 2.85 24.47 15.70
N SER A 118 3.15 25.74 15.46
CA SER A 118 2.94 26.41 14.18
C SER A 118 3.98 25.98 13.12
N TRP A 119 3.61 26.04 11.84
CA TRP A 119 4.52 25.85 10.70
C TRP A 119 5.75 26.75 10.74
N SER A 120 5.62 27.97 11.27
CA SER A 120 6.72 28.93 11.41
C SER A 120 7.58 28.70 12.64
N SER A 121 7.27 27.71 13.48
CA SER A 121 8.07 27.42 14.67
C SER A 121 9.43 26.83 14.33
N ALA A 122 10.44 27.18 15.15
CA ALA A 122 11.78 26.61 15.00
C ALA A 122 11.78 25.06 15.05
N LYS A 123 10.84 24.47 15.81
CA LYS A 123 10.68 23.01 15.92
C LYS A 123 10.22 22.40 14.60
N ALA A 124 9.18 22.97 13.96
CA ALA A 124 8.68 22.49 12.67
C ALA A 124 9.76 22.58 11.59
N ILE A 125 10.44 23.73 11.51
CA ILE A 125 11.50 23.95 10.53
C ILE A 125 12.67 22.98 10.76
N ALA A 126 13.09 22.77 12.01
CA ALA A 126 14.16 21.83 12.33
C ALA A 126 13.80 20.39 11.93
N LEU A 127 12.58 19.92 12.23
CA LEU A 127 12.13 18.58 11.86
C LEU A 127 12.02 18.40 10.34
N ILE A 128 11.55 19.42 9.60
CA ILE A 128 11.53 19.38 8.13
C ILE A 128 12.96 19.25 7.57
N ILE A 129 13.90 20.04 8.10
CA ILE A 129 15.29 19.97 7.67
C ILE A 129 15.89 18.61 7.97
N VAL A 130 15.66 18.06 9.17
CA VAL A 130 16.13 16.71 9.55
C VAL A 130 15.54 15.64 8.61
N SER A 131 14.25 15.71 8.33
CA SER A 131 13.60 14.79 7.38
C SER A 131 14.22 14.90 5.98
N ALA A 132 14.41 16.13 5.48
CA ALA A 132 15.03 16.36 4.17
C ALA A 132 16.47 15.84 4.10
N VAL A 133 17.24 15.99 5.18
CA VAL A 133 18.62 15.45 5.28
C VAL A 133 18.60 13.93 5.26
N LEU A 134 17.69 13.28 6.01
CA LEU A 134 17.57 11.83 6.05
C LEU A 134 17.13 11.27 4.68
N TRP A 135 16.18 11.89 4.00
CA TRP A 135 15.76 11.51 2.64
C TRP A 135 16.87 11.71 1.62
N SER A 136 17.60 12.83 1.71
CA SER A 136 18.77 13.07 0.84
C SER A 136 19.87 12.04 1.10
N GLY A 137 20.13 11.74 2.38
CA GLY A 137 21.07 10.70 2.78
C GLY A 137 20.65 9.31 2.26
N PHE A 138 19.35 8.99 2.28
CA PHE A 138 18.81 7.78 1.70
C PHE A 138 19.07 7.69 0.19
N ILE A 139 18.78 8.76 -0.56
CA ILE A 139 19.02 8.79 -2.01
C ILE A 139 20.50 8.61 -2.33
N VAL A 140 21.38 9.33 -1.62
CA VAL A 140 22.83 9.19 -1.80
C VAL A 140 23.29 7.78 -1.47
N TRP A 141 22.80 7.21 -0.37
CA TRP A 141 23.11 5.83 0.02
C TRP A 141 22.68 4.82 -1.04
N GLU A 142 21.46 4.93 -1.57
CA GLU A 142 20.95 4.05 -2.63
C GLU A 142 21.82 4.10 -3.90
N ILE A 143 22.28 5.30 -4.28
CA ILE A 143 23.19 5.47 -5.41
C ILE A 143 24.53 4.78 -5.15
N LEU A 144 25.07 4.93 -3.93
CA LEU A 144 26.33 4.29 -3.54
C LEU A 144 26.18 2.76 -3.43
N ALA A 145 25.12 2.29 -2.76
CA ALA A 145 24.84 0.87 -2.56
C ALA A 145 24.52 0.13 -3.86
N SER A 146 24.02 0.85 -4.89
CA SER A 146 23.80 0.29 -6.24
C SER A 146 25.09 0.01 -7.01
N ASN A 147 26.24 0.43 -6.50
CA ASN A 147 27.52 0.18 -7.13
C ASN A 147 27.96 -1.26 -6.80
N GLU A 148 28.44 -2.02 -7.80
CA GLU A 148 28.84 -3.44 -7.68
C GLU A 148 29.90 -3.71 -6.58
N LYS A 149 30.55 -2.66 -6.10
CA LYS A 149 31.56 -2.69 -5.03
C LYS A 149 30.97 -3.07 -3.67
N TYR A 150 29.67 -2.85 -3.44
CA TYR A 150 29.01 -3.12 -2.17
C TYR A 150 28.22 -4.43 -2.26
N ARG A 151 28.43 -5.35 -1.31
CA ARG A 151 27.71 -6.64 -1.20
C ARG A 151 26.24 -6.50 -0.77
N THR A 152 25.83 -5.31 -0.33
CA THR A 152 24.48 -4.99 0.11
C THR A 152 23.55 -4.87 -1.09
N LYS A 153 22.32 -5.35 -0.94
CA LYS A 153 21.29 -5.16 -1.97
C LYS A 153 20.49 -3.93 -1.61
N PRO A 154 20.53 -2.87 -2.45
CA PRO A 154 19.80 -1.65 -2.19
C PRO A 154 18.30 -1.91 -2.10
N VAL A 155 17.57 -1.11 -1.32
CA VAL A 155 16.10 -1.18 -1.18
C VAL A 155 15.45 -0.83 -2.51
N PHE A 156 15.97 0.19 -3.21
CA PHE A 156 15.52 0.59 -4.54
C PHE A 156 16.65 0.41 -5.57
N PRO A 157 16.73 -0.74 -6.26
CA PRO A 157 17.75 -0.96 -7.28
C PRO A 157 17.65 0.07 -8.41
N ARG A 158 18.79 0.49 -8.93
CA ARG A 158 18.90 1.43 -10.08
C ARG A 158 18.01 1.08 -11.28
N TYR A 159 17.78 -0.21 -11.46
CA TYR A 159 16.88 -0.73 -12.48
C TYR A 159 15.47 -0.11 -12.42
N PHE A 160 14.94 0.20 -11.24
CA PHE A 160 13.64 0.85 -11.08
C PHE A 160 13.59 2.24 -11.73
N PHE A 161 14.66 2.99 -11.62
CA PHE A 161 14.76 4.34 -12.20
C PHE A 161 15.09 4.34 -13.69
N SER A 162 15.74 3.28 -14.18
CA SER A 162 16.06 3.12 -15.62
C SER A 162 14.89 2.61 -16.44
N ASN A 163 13.87 2.02 -15.80
CA ASN A 163 12.72 1.43 -16.50
C ASN A 163 11.51 2.37 -16.38
N TRP A 164 11.30 3.20 -17.40
CA TRP A 164 10.21 4.19 -17.44
C TRP A 164 8.81 3.63 -17.17
N PRO A 165 8.38 2.46 -17.73
CA PRO A 165 7.09 1.85 -17.41
C PRO A 165 6.96 1.49 -15.94
N LEU A 166 8.01 0.96 -15.33
CA LEU A 166 8.02 0.55 -13.93
C LEU A 166 7.97 1.78 -13.00
N LEU A 167 8.75 2.81 -13.31
CA LEU A 167 8.72 4.09 -12.60
C LEU A 167 7.34 4.76 -12.74
N GLY A 168 6.75 4.73 -13.94
CA GLY A 168 5.42 5.27 -14.20
C GLY A 168 4.34 4.61 -13.35
N ILE A 169 4.32 3.27 -13.24
CA ILE A 169 3.37 2.56 -12.38
C ILE A 169 3.61 2.89 -10.91
N PHE A 170 4.86 2.95 -10.47
CA PHE A 170 5.19 3.29 -9.09
C PHE A 170 4.71 4.69 -8.72
N LEU A 171 4.99 5.69 -9.55
CA LEU A 171 4.52 7.06 -9.36
C LEU A 171 2.99 7.16 -9.40
N THR A 172 2.36 6.43 -10.31
CA THR A 172 0.89 6.38 -10.39
C THR A 172 0.28 5.76 -9.14
N SER A 173 0.85 4.66 -8.64
CA SER A 173 0.41 4.02 -7.40
C SER A 173 0.53 4.97 -6.20
N PHE A 174 1.60 5.74 -6.14
CA PHE A 174 1.80 6.76 -5.11
C PHE A 174 0.75 7.87 -5.22
N LEU A 175 0.59 8.47 -6.41
CA LEU A 175 -0.35 9.57 -6.65
C LEU A 175 -1.81 9.18 -6.45
N VAL A 176 -2.20 7.96 -6.79
CA VAL A 176 -3.56 7.44 -6.55
C VAL A 176 -3.74 7.06 -5.09
N GLY A 177 -2.68 6.57 -4.43
CA GLY A 177 -2.70 6.18 -3.02
C GLY A 177 -3.00 7.34 -2.08
N VAL A 178 -2.54 8.56 -2.39
CA VAL A 178 -2.78 9.75 -1.55
C VAL A 178 -4.27 10.06 -1.42
N PRO A 179 -5.05 10.35 -2.48
CA PRO A 179 -6.47 10.64 -2.34
C PRO A 179 -7.27 9.42 -1.84
N TYR A 180 -6.88 8.20 -2.22
CA TYR A 180 -7.52 6.99 -1.73
C TYR A 180 -7.49 6.89 -0.20
N ASN A 181 -6.30 7.01 0.40
CA ASN A 181 -6.15 6.94 1.86
C ASN A 181 -6.75 8.17 2.55
N SER A 182 -6.66 9.35 1.95
CA SER A 182 -7.28 10.57 2.50
C SER A 182 -8.80 10.39 2.66
N MET A 183 -9.48 9.82 1.67
CA MET A 183 -10.93 9.58 1.76
C MET A 183 -11.29 8.58 2.87
N ILE A 184 -10.52 7.51 3.05
CA ILE A 184 -10.75 6.51 4.11
C ILE A 184 -10.64 7.14 5.50
N VAL A 185 -9.75 8.13 5.68
CA VAL A 185 -9.53 8.77 6.97
C VAL A 185 -10.49 9.94 7.18
N TYR A 186 -10.63 10.85 6.21
CA TYR A 186 -11.37 12.09 6.39
C TYR A 186 -12.89 11.94 6.26
N LEU A 187 -13.41 11.00 5.47
CA LEU A 187 -14.86 10.79 5.37
C LEU A 187 -15.49 10.39 6.71
N PRO A 188 -14.99 9.37 7.42
CA PRO A 188 -15.54 9.01 8.73
C PRO A 188 -15.39 10.14 9.77
N GLN A 189 -14.27 10.88 9.73
CA GLN A 189 -14.09 12.05 10.62
C GLN A 189 -15.14 13.11 10.33
N ARG A 190 -15.41 13.40 9.07
CA ARG A 190 -16.46 14.34 8.67
C ARG A 190 -17.85 13.90 9.18
N PHE A 191 -18.18 12.61 9.07
CA PHE A 191 -19.44 12.07 9.57
C PHE A 191 -19.55 12.20 11.10
N GLN A 192 -18.49 11.93 11.82
CA GLN A 192 -18.50 12.05 13.29
C GLN A 192 -18.53 13.51 13.76
N VAL A 193 -17.72 14.38 13.16
CA VAL A 193 -17.57 15.78 13.62
C VAL A 193 -18.74 16.66 13.18
N LEU A 194 -19.19 16.57 11.92
CA LEU A 194 -20.24 17.45 11.38
C LEU A 194 -21.64 16.89 11.58
N LEU A 195 -21.83 15.57 11.42
CA LEU A 195 -23.15 14.96 11.53
C LEU A 195 -23.42 14.42 12.94
N GLY A 196 -22.42 14.36 13.83
CA GLY A 196 -22.56 13.76 15.15
C GLY A 196 -22.79 12.25 15.14
N ASP A 197 -22.46 11.58 14.04
CA ASP A 197 -22.62 10.13 13.91
C ASP A 197 -21.75 9.37 14.91
N SER A 198 -22.27 8.25 15.40
CA SER A 198 -21.44 7.30 16.16
C SER A 198 -20.36 6.70 15.25
N ALA A 199 -19.27 6.19 15.85
CA ALA A 199 -18.19 5.54 15.12
C ALA A 199 -18.68 4.39 14.21
N LEU A 200 -19.70 3.63 14.69
CA LEU A 200 -20.33 2.56 13.92
C LEU A 200 -21.10 3.10 12.71
N MET A 201 -21.87 4.18 12.90
CA MET A 201 -22.64 4.78 11.80
C MET A 201 -21.72 5.42 10.77
N ALA A 202 -20.66 6.10 11.20
CA ALA A 202 -19.64 6.65 10.31
C ALA A 202 -18.93 5.55 9.50
N GLY A 203 -18.61 4.40 10.13
CA GLY A 203 -18.08 3.22 9.46
C GLY A 203 -19.07 2.63 8.46
N ALA A 204 -20.36 2.57 8.80
CA ALA A 204 -21.39 2.09 7.89
C ALA A 204 -21.59 3.01 6.68
N ARG A 205 -21.57 4.33 6.87
CA ARG A 205 -21.64 5.29 5.74
C ARG A 205 -20.44 5.18 4.82
N LEU A 206 -19.23 4.97 5.37
CA LEU A 206 -18.02 4.78 4.59
C LEU A 206 -18.10 3.57 3.63
N LEU A 207 -19.03 2.63 3.85
CA LEU A 207 -19.23 1.49 2.92
C LEU A 207 -19.63 1.93 1.52
N GLY A 208 -20.28 3.07 1.38
CA GLY A 208 -20.59 3.67 0.08
C GLY A 208 -19.32 3.88 -0.76
N TYR A 209 -18.26 4.34 -0.13
CA TYR A 209 -16.95 4.53 -0.76
C TYR A 209 -16.15 3.23 -0.79
N SER A 210 -15.89 2.61 0.36
CA SER A 210 -14.96 1.46 0.48
C SER A 210 -15.49 0.20 -0.19
N GLY A 211 -16.79 -0.07 -0.08
CA GLY A 211 -17.44 -1.20 -0.74
C GLY A 211 -17.38 -1.08 -2.27
N VAL A 212 -17.73 0.09 -2.80
CA VAL A 212 -17.65 0.33 -4.26
C VAL A 212 -16.20 0.26 -4.74
N THR A 213 -15.25 0.79 -3.98
CA THR A 213 -13.81 0.68 -4.28
C THR A 213 -13.37 -0.77 -4.38
N ALA A 214 -13.78 -1.61 -3.46
CA ALA A 214 -13.45 -3.04 -3.45
C ALA A 214 -14.03 -3.78 -4.67
N PHE A 215 -15.30 -3.54 -5.00
CA PHE A 215 -15.95 -4.13 -6.16
C PHE A 215 -15.34 -3.66 -7.48
N SER A 216 -15.13 -2.34 -7.65
CA SER A 216 -14.61 -1.77 -8.88
C SER A 216 -13.15 -2.17 -9.12
N SER A 217 -12.31 -2.26 -8.09
CA SER A 217 -10.95 -2.76 -8.21
C SER A 217 -10.91 -4.22 -8.69
N THR A 218 -11.72 -5.08 -8.10
CA THR A 218 -11.84 -6.48 -8.49
C THR A 218 -12.34 -6.61 -9.93
N PHE A 219 -13.37 -5.85 -10.29
CA PHE A 219 -13.94 -5.85 -11.63
C PHE A 219 -12.95 -5.36 -12.69
N ALA A 220 -12.19 -4.32 -12.40
CA ALA A 220 -11.15 -3.80 -13.29
C ALA A 220 -10.04 -4.84 -13.55
N ILE A 221 -9.62 -5.58 -12.52
CA ILE A 221 -8.64 -6.66 -12.65
C ILE A 221 -9.22 -7.80 -13.52
N ILE A 222 -10.49 -8.17 -13.33
CA ILE A 222 -11.14 -9.20 -14.13
C ILE A 222 -11.24 -8.76 -15.60
N ILE A 223 -11.62 -7.52 -15.88
CA ILE A 223 -11.66 -6.98 -17.25
C ILE A 223 -10.29 -7.06 -17.89
N SER A 224 -9.26 -6.57 -17.21
CA SER A 224 -7.90 -6.58 -17.75
C SER A 224 -7.40 -8.00 -18.04
N THR A 225 -7.64 -8.95 -17.13
CA THR A 225 -7.13 -10.32 -17.27
C THR A 225 -7.93 -11.17 -18.24
N LYS A 226 -9.28 -11.15 -18.17
CA LYS A 226 -10.13 -11.99 -19.03
C LYS A 226 -10.32 -11.42 -20.41
N LEU A 227 -10.53 -10.11 -20.54
CA LEU A 227 -10.74 -9.45 -21.84
C LEU A 227 -9.42 -8.99 -22.47
N ARG A 228 -8.27 -9.20 -21.80
CA ARG A 228 -6.94 -8.82 -22.28
C ARG A 228 -6.82 -7.33 -22.62
N VAL A 229 -7.58 -6.49 -21.92
CA VAL A 229 -7.51 -5.04 -22.11
C VAL A 229 -6.22 -4.51 -21.47
N PRO A 230 -5.44 -3.67 -22.16
CA PRO A 230 -4.22 -3.08 -21.59
C PRO A 230 -4.51 -2.31 -20.29
N PHE A 231 -3.56 -2.29 -19.36
CA PHE A 231 -3.72 -1.63 -18.06
C PHE A 231 -3.92 -0.12 -18.17
N LEU A 232 -3.23 0.53 -19.12
CA LEU A 232 -3.20 1.99 -19.25
C LEU A 232 -4.57 2.63 -19.50
N PRO A 233 -5.39 2.20 -20.48
CA PRO A 233 -6.72 2.75 -20.69
C PRO A 233 -7.63 2.60 -19.47
N ILE A 234 -7.59 1.46 -18.79
CA ILE A 234 -8.42 1.21 -17.61
C ILE A 234 -7.99 2.14 -16.47
N LEU A 235 -6.68 2.32 -16.30
CA LEU A 235 -6.10 3.20 -15.29
C LEU A 235 -6.52 4.66 -15.52
N ILE A 236 -6.39 5.16 -16.76
CA ILE A 236 -6.79 6.52 -17.14
C ILE A 236 -8.29 6.74 -16.89
N PHE A 237 -9.11 5.79 -17.32
CA PHE A 237 -10.55 5.86 -17.11
C PHE A 237 -10.91 5.90 -15.63
N GLY A 238 -10.31 5.01 -14.83
CA GLY A 238 -10.49 5.01 -13.37
C GLY A 238 -10.05 6.32 -12.72
N ALA A 239 -8.89 6.85 -13.11
CA ALA A 239 -8.38 8.11 -12.58
C ALA A 239 -9.31 9.29 -12.92
N MET A 240 -9.82 9.38 -14.14
CA MET A 240 -10.78 10.43 -14.55
C MET A 240 -12.05 10.39 -13.71
N ILE A 241 -12.65 9.21 -13.51
CA ILE A 241 -13.84 9.04 -12.68
C ILE A 241 -13.52 9.42 -11.23
N GLY A 242 -12.36 8.97 -10.71
CA GLY A 242 -11.93 9.27 -9.35
C GLY A 242 -11.74 10.77 -9.10
N ILE A 243 -11.10 11.47 -10.02
CA ILE A 243 -10.94 12.93 -9.97
C ILE A 243 -12.30 13.63 -10.00
N ALA A 244 -13.20 13.22 -10.89
CA ALA A 244 -14.54 13.80 -10.97
C ALA A 244 -15.32 13.57 -9.66
N GLY A 245 -15.31 12.34 -9.11
CA GLY A 245 -15.99 12.01 -7.86
C GLY A 245 -15.44 12.77 -6.65
N THR A 246 -14.11 12.86 -6.52
CA THR A 246 -13.48 13.62 -5.44
C THR A 246 -13.71 15.14 -5.56
N ALA A 247 -13.69 15.67 -6.78
CA ALA A 247 -14.01 17.06 -7.04
C ALA A 247 -15.47 17.39 -6.65
N LEU A 248 -16.42 16.52 -6.99
CA LEU A 248 -17.82 16.68 -6.60
C LEU A 248 -18.01 16.58 -5.07
N LEU A 249 -17.29 15.68 -4.39
CA LEU A 249 -17.30 15.62 -2.91
C LEU A 249 -16.80 16.90 -2.27
N SER A 250 -15.86 17.61 -2.90
CA SER A 250 -15.35 18.90 -2.39
C SER A 250 -16.37 20.03 -2.49
N THR A 251 -17.39 19.92 -3.36
CA THR A 251 -18.45 20.93 -3.53
C THR A 251 -19.55 20.80 -2.50
N LEU A 252 -19.55 19.74 -1.68
CA LEU A 252 -20.60 19.53 -0.67
C LEU A 252 -20.53 20.58 0.43
N PRO A 253 -21.69 21.17 0.82
CA PRO A 253 -21.74 22.17 1.86
C PRO A 253 -21.34 21.59 3.23
N LEU A 254 -20.85 22.46 4.10
CA LEU A 254 -20.57 22.14 5.51
C LEU A 254 -21.88 22.22 6.31
N SER A 255 -22.80 21.29 6.03
CA SER A 255 -24.10 21.20 6.72
C SER A 255 -24.09 20.02 7.70
N ASN A 256 -24.99 20.10 8.72
CA ASN A 256 -25.18 19.02 9.68
C ASN A 256 -25.98 17.85 9.11
N GLU A 257 -26.37 17.91 7.83
CA GLU A 257 -27.07 16.84 7.13
C GLU A 257 -26.23 16.38 5.93
N TRP A 258 -26.17 15.07 5.72
CA TRP A 258 -25.52 14.51 4.54
C TRP A 258 -26.51 14.52 3.37
N PRO A 259 -26.27 15.30 2.33
CA PRO A 259 -27.20 15.36 1.20
C PRO A 259 -27.20 14.03 0.44
N ALA A 260 -28.34 13.68 -0.18
CA ALA A 260 -28.46 12.46 -0.97
C ALA A 260 -27.46 12.41 -2.13
N SER A 261 -27.10 13.56 -2.72
CA SER A 261 -26.06 13.67 -3.74
C SER A 261 -24.68 13.23 -3.23
N GLY A 262 -24.40 13.39 -1.93
CA GLY A 262 -23.13 12.99 -1.32
C GLY A 262 -22.87 11.50 -1.45
N TYR A 263 -23.87 10.64 -1.30
CA TYR A 263 -23.73 9.20 -1.53
C TYR A 263 -23.39 8.89 -2.99
N GLY A 264 -24.01 9.62 -3.94
CA GLY A 264 -23.66 9.46 -5.37
C GLY A 264 -22.22 9.85 -5.67
N TYR A 265 -21.71 10.89 -5.03
CA TYR A 265 -20.33 11.34 -5.19
C TYR A 265 -19.33 10.38 -4.53
N GLU A 266 -19.69 9.80 -3.38
CA GLU A 266 -18.90 8.73 -2.75
C GLU A 266 -18.77 7.49 -3.65
N ILE A 267 -19.88 7.05 -4.23
CA ILE A 267 -19.92 5.92 -5.17
C ILE A 267 -19.05 6.22 -6.38
N LEU A 268 -19.17 7.41 -6.95
CA LEU A 268 -18.36 7.80 -8.12
C LEU A 268 -16.88 7.86 -7.78
N ALA A 269 -16.51 8.48 -6.66
CA ALA A 269 -15.14 8.55 -6.18
C ALA A 269 -14.59 7.15 -5.88
N GLY A 270 -15.34 6.30 -5.17
CA GLY A 270 -14.99 4.93 -4.85
C GLY A 270 -14.79 4.07 -6.10
N CYS A 271 -15.66 4.22 -7.10
CA CYS A 271 -15.54 3.52 -8.37
C CYS A 271 -14.24 3.88 -9.08
N GLY A 272 -13.96 5.16 -9.25
CA GLY A 272 -12.77 5.64 -9.94
C GLY A 272 -11.47 5.27 -9.21
N MET A 273 -11.43 5.51 -7.89
CA MET A 273 -10.26 5.17 -7.08
C MET A 273 -10.03 3.66 -7.01
N GLY A 274 -11.09 2.86 -6.93
CA GLY A 274 -10.99 1.40 -6.93
C GLY A 274 -10.39 0.88 -8.23
N ILE A 275 -10.84 1.36 -9.38
CA ILE A 275 -10.28 0.99 -10.69
C ILE A 275 -8.80 1.37 -10.76
N ALA A 276 -8.47 2.62 -10.45
CA ALA A 276 -7.11 3.14 -10.60
C ALA A 276 -6.13 2.47 -9.62
N TYR A 277 -6.51 2.34 -8.34
CA TYR A 277 -5.68 1.71 -7.31
C TYR A 277 -5.52 0.20 -7.56
N GLY A 278 -6.61 -0.49 -7.88
CA GLY A 278 -6.60 -1.92 -8.16
C GLY A 278 -5.69 -2.27 -9.33
N ILE A 279 -5.82 -1.55 -10.45
CA ILE A 279 -4.98 -1.77 -11.63
C ILE A 279 -3.52 -1.43 -11.36
N SER A 280 -3.21 -0.32 -10.67
CA SER A 280 -1.82 0.06 -10.40
C SER A 280 -1.12 -0.98 -9.51
N MET A 281 -1.78 -1.50 -8.49
CA MET A 281 -1.24 -2.56 -7.63
C MET A 281 -1.09 -3.90 -8.35
N PHE A 282 -2.00 -4.21 -9.27
CA PHE A 282 -1.96 -5.46 -10.03
C PHE A 282 -0.92 -5.43 -11.16
N ALA A 283 -0.73 -4.29 -11.82
CA ALA A 283 0.19 -4.13 -12.95
C ALA A 283 1.67 -4.25 -12.52
N LEU A 284 2.00 -3.83 -11.28
CA LEU A 284 3.38 -3.82 -10.78
C LEU A 284 4.05 -5.21 -10.84
N PRO A 285 3.46 -6.29 -10.31
CA PRO A 285 4.05 -7.63 -10.43
C PRO A 285 4.08 -8.18 -11.86
N TYR A 286 3.15 -7.75 -12.71
CA TYR A 286 3.07 -8.19 -14.10
C TYR A 286 4.20 -7.61 -14.96
N MET A 287 4.63 -6.39 -14.65
CA MET A 287 5.75 -5.74 -15.33
C MET A 287 7.11 -6.20 -14.83
N LEU A 288 7.18 -6.71 -13.61
CA LEU A 288 8.34 -7.40 -13.08
C LEU A 288 8.36 -8.83 -13.66
N ASP A 289 8.57 -8.99 -14.97
CA ASP A 289 8.70 -10.33 -15.55
C ASP A 289 9.84 -11.06 -14.82
N LEU A 290 9.53 -12.29 -14.38
CA LEU A 290 10.48 -13.16 -13.66
C LEU A 290 11.77 -13.43 -14.45
N LYS A 291 11.79 -13.15 -15.76
CA LYS A 291 12.99 -13.14 -16.59
C LYS A 291 13.90 -11.96 -16.29
N ASP A 292 13.36 -10.76 -16.15
CA ASP A 292 14.14 -9.55 -15.84
C ASP A 292 14.74 -9.63 -14.43
N VAL A 293 14.00 -10.18 -13.49
CA VAL A 293 14.53 -10.49 -12.15
C VAL A 293 15.62 -11.57 -12.19
N ARG A 294 15.52 -12.55 -13.11
CA ARG A 294 16.55 -13.57 -13.32
C ARG A 294 17.77 -13.03 -14.06
N GLU A 295 17.59 -12.18 -15.07
CA GLU A 295 18.70 -11.53 -15.78
C GLU A 295 19.45 -10.52 -14.90
N CYS A 296 18.75 -9.72 -14.10
CA CYS A 296 19.39 -8.93 -13.05
C CYS A 296 20.17 -9.82 -12.08
N ARG A 297 19.66 -11.02 -11.76
CA ARG A 297 20.35 -11.97 -10.89
C ARG A 297 21.57 -12.61 -11.54
N SER A 298 21.57 -12.86 -12.87
CA SER A 298 22.71 -13.41 -13.60
C SER A 298 23.80 -12.35 -13.83
N LYS A 299 23.41 -11.09 -14.02
CA LYS A 299 24.36 -9.95 -14.12
C LYS A 299 24.97 -9.56 -12.77
N ILE A 300 24.29 -9.87 -11.64
CA ILE A 300 24.77 -9.59 -10.28
C ILE A 300 25.61 -10.76 -9.71
N ASN A 301 25.42 -11.98 -10.21
CA ASN A 301 26.21 -13.15 -9.89
C ASN A 301 26.55 -13.88 -11.20
N PRO A 302 27.62 -13.53 -11.89
CA PRO A 302 28.18 -14.41 -12.92
C PRO A 302 28.61 -15.73 -12.27
N PRO A 303 28.57 -16.85 -13.01
CA PRO A 303 28.90 -18.19 -12.52
C PRO A 303 30.34 -18.31 -12.00
#